data_e6195ba930b1a67899244857d192f6d2
#
_entry.id   e6195ba930b1a67899244857d192f6d2
#
_cell.length_a   1.000
_cell.length_b   1.000
_cell.length_c   1.000
_cell.angle_alpha   90.00
_cell.angle_beta   90.00
_cell.angle_gamma   90.00
#
_symmetry.space_group_name_H-M   'P 1'
#
loop_
_entity.id
_entity.type
_entity.pdbx_description
1 polymer ?
#
loop_
_entity_poly.entity_id
_entity_poly.type
_entity_poly.pdbx_seq_one_letter_code
_entity_poly.pdbx_strand_id
1 'polypeptide(L)'
;MTTKEKITEEALTLFAQKGYKGTSVKNIADAVGIKDASLYNHFKSKQEIFNSIVELIMKHISALSVTLGMPQHDKPDSTVSGFYEKLDLEGIKDL
;
A
#
# COMPACT_ATOMS: atom_id res chain seq x y z
N MET A 1 16.81 -2.63 5.54
CA MET A 1 15.35 -2.71 5.49
C MET A 1 14.77 -3.09 6.83
N THR A 2 13.77 -2.37 7.26
CA THR A 2 13.16 -2.64 8.55
C THR A 2 12.13 -3.77 8.42
N THR A 3 11.74 -4.32 9.56
CA THR A 3 10.71 -5.35 9.57
C THR A 3 9.41 -4.82 8.98
N LYS A 4 9.08 -3.59 9.29
CA LYS A 4 7.86 -2.99 8.78
C LYS A 4 7.89 -2.90 7.27
N GLU A 5 9.03 -2.51 6.71
CA GLU A 5 9.18 -2.44 5.26
C GLU A 5 9.07 -3.82 4.64
N LYS A 6 9.66 -4.81 5.29
CA LYS A 6 9.59 -6.16 4.78
C LYS A 6 8.16 -6.68 4.78
N ILE A 7 7.40 -6.38 5.82
CA ILE A 7 6.00 -6.75 5.89
C ILE A 7 5.24 -6.12 4.71
N THR A 8 5.48 -4.85 4.47
CA THR A 8 4.81 -4.14 3.39
C THR A 8 5.13 -4.76 2.04
N GLU A 9 6.39 -5.10 1.81
CA GLU A 9 6.79 -5.68 0.52
C GLU A 9 6.22 -7.07 0.32
N GLU A 10 6.24 -7.90 1.36
CA GLU A 10 5.69 -9.23 1.23
C GLU A 10 4.19 -9.18 1.02
N ALA A 11 3.54 -8.25 1.72
CA ALA A 11 2.11 -8.09 1.56
C ALA A 11 1.77 -7.65 0.14
N LEU A 12 2.54 -6.74 -0.42
CA LEU A 12 2.32 -6.31 -1.79
C LEU A 12 2.38 -7.50 -2.74
N THR A 13 3.38 -8.33 -2.59
CA THR A 13 3.54 -9.52 -3.42
C THR A 13 2.35 -10.45 -3.29
N LEU A 14 1.92 -10.71 -2.07
CA LEU A 14 0.82 -11.63 -1.85
C LEU A 14 -0.51 -11.05 -2.35
N PHE A 15 -0.72 -9.77 -2.13
CA PHE A 15 -1.94 -9.15 -2.64
C PHE A 15 -1.97 -9.20 -4.16
N ALA A 16 -0.81 -9.04 -4.79
CA ALA A 16 -0.73 -9.10 -6.25
C ALA A 16 -1.01 -10.50 -6.76
N GLN A 17 -0.59 -11.51 -6.01
CA GLN A 17 -0.76 -12.89 -6.42
C GLN A 17 -2.13 -13.46 -6.07
N LYS A 18 -2.61 -13.17 -4.90
CA LYS A 18 -3.80 -13.80 -4.35
C LYS A 18 -4.98 -12.84 -4.15
N GLY A 19 -4.75 -11.56 -4.32
CA GLY A 19 -5.76 -10.56 -4.08
C GLY A 19 -5.85 -10.22 -2.61
N TYR A 20 -6.50 -9.10 -2.32
CA TYR A 20 -6.65 -8.63 -0.95
C TYR A 20 -7.41 -9.65 -0.10
N LYS A 21 -8.52 -10.11 -0.63
CA LYS A 21 -9.35 -11.05 0.12
C LYS A 21 -8.70 -12.42 0.26
N GLY A 22 -7.87 -12.78 -0.69
CA GLY A 22 -7.21 -14.08 -0.67
C GLY A 22 -5.97 -14.12 0.20
N THR A 23 -5.58 -13.01 0.80
CA THR A 23 -4.39 -12.93 1.61
C THR A 23 -4.77 -12.65 3.04
N SER A 24 -4.25 -13.43 3.99
CA SER A 24 -4.49 -13.20 5.40
C SER A 24 -3.26 -12.58 6.03
N VAL A 25 -3.46 -12.00 7.22
CA VAL A 25 -2.34 -11.48 7.98
C VAL A 25 -1.36 -12.61 8.30
N LYS A 26 -1.88 -13.80 8.56
CA LYS A 26 -1.03 -14.94 8.83
C LYS A 26 -0.17 -15.29 7.62
N ASN A 27 -0.74 -15.22 6.43
CA ASN A 27 0.03 -15.47 5.21
C ASN A 27 1.20 -14.51 5.12
N ILE A 28 0.94 -13.24 5.44
CA ILE A 28 1.97 -12.23 5.36
C ILE A 28 3.05 -12.48 6.40
N ALA A 29 2.64 -12.79 7.62
CA ALA A 29 3.60 -13.06 8.70
C ALA A 29 4.48 -14.25 8.35
N ASP A 30 3.88 -15.30 7.79
CA ASP A 30 4.64 -16.47 7.39
C ASP A 30 5.66 -16.14 6.30
N ALA A 31 5.25 -15.31 5.35
CA ALA A 31 6.15 -14.92 4.25
C ALA A 31 7.32 -14.10 4.76
N VAL A 32 7.08 -13.28 5.76
CA VAL A 32 8.12 -12.46 6.35
C VAL A 32 9.01 -13.29 7.26
N GLY A 33 8.45 -14.35 7.82
CA GLY A 33 9.20 -15.21 8.74
C GLY A 33 9.07 -14.76 10.18
N ILE A 34 7.94 -14.17 10.52
CA ILE A 34 7.69 -13.71 11.88
C ILE A 34 6.36 -14.28 12.35
N LYS A 35 6.11 -14.16 13.64
CA LYS A 35 4.85 -14.61 14.18
C LYS A 35 3.79 -13.53 14.02
N ASP A 36 2.54 -13.98 14.02
CA ASP A 36 1.41 -13.07 13.90
C ASP A 36 1.48 -11.94 14.91
N ALA A 37 1.80 -12.28 16.15
CA ALA A 37 1.87 -11.28 17.21
C ALA A 37 2.90 -10.20 16.89
N SER A 38 4.03 -10.61 16.32
CA SER A 38 5.05 -9.64 15.93
C SER A 38 4.55 -8.72 14.85
N LEU A 39 3.83 -9.29 13.89
CA LEU A 39 3.28 -8.47 12.81
C LEU A 39 2.31 -7.45 13.37
N TYR A 40 1.46 -7.86 14.30
CA TYR A 40 0.48 -6.96 14.88
C TYR A 40 1.10 -5.85 15.73
N ASN A 41 2.37 -5.96 16.06
CA ASN A 41 3.09 -4.87 16.70
C ASN A 41 3.35 -3.74 15.71
N HIS A 42 3.37 -4.05 14.43
CA HIS A 42 3.65 -3.06 13.39
C HIS A 42 2.39 -2.56 12.71
N PHE A 43 1.44 -3.44 12.49
CA PHE A 43 0.19 -3.10 11.82
C PHE A 43 -0.96 -3.72 12.58
N LYS A 44 -2.00 -2.95 12.81
CA LYS A 44 -3.12 -3.44 13.59
C LYS A 44 -4.10 -4.28 12.79
N SER A 45 -4.06 -4.14 11.47
CA SER A 45 -5.01 -4.86 10.64
C SER A 45 -4.46 -5.00 9.23
N LYS A 46 -5.11 -5.84 8.45
CA LYS A 46 -4.75 -6.01 7.06
C LYS A 46 -4.95 -4.70 6.29
N GLN A 47 -5.95 -3.94 6.68
CA GLN A 47 -6.22 -2.66 6.05
C GLN A 47 -5.06 -1.70 6.26
N GLU A 48 -4.47 -1.68 7.44
CA GLU A 48 -3.32 -0.82 7.69
C GLU A 48 -2.14 -1.21 6.84
N ILE A 49 -1.96 -2.51 6.63
CA ILE A 49 -0.90 -2.99 5.77
C ILE A 49 -1.13 -2.50 4.35
N PHE A 50 -2.36 -2.61 3.90
CA PHE A 50 -2.72 -2.15 2.56
C PHE A 50 -2.48 -0.65 2.42
N ASN A 51 -2.84 0.12 3.42
CA ASN A 51 -2.60 1.57 3.40
C ASN A 51 -1.11 1.87 3.27
N SER A 52 -0.29 1.08 3.95
CA SER A 52 1.16 1.23 3.87
C SER A 52 1.67 0.99 2.44
N ILE A 53 1.08 0.02 1.76
CA ILE A 53 1.44 -0.28 0.38
C ILE A 53 1.07 0.89 -0.53
N VAL A 54 -0.11 1.46 -0.33
CA VAL A 54 -0.55 2.59 -1.12
C VAL A 54 0.41 3.77 -0.95
N GLU A 55 0.81 4.02 0.28
CA GLU A 55 1.76 5.09 0.55
C GLU A 55 3.08 4.86 -0.14
N LEU A 56 3.54 3.63 -0.12
CA LEU A 56 4.80 3.28 -0.75
C LEU A 56 4.74 3.51 -2.25
N ILE A 57 3.65 3.09 -2.87
CA ILE A 57 3.45 3.26 -4.30
C ILE A 57 3.39 4.73 -4.67
N MET A 58 2.65 5.50 -3.90
CA MET A 58 2.52 6.93 -4.17
C MET A 58 3.86 7.64 -4.07
N LYS A 59 4.66 7.23 -3.10
CA LYS A 59 5.98 7.78 -2.92
C LYS A 59 6.86 7.49 -4.13
N HIS A 60 6.83 6.28 -4.62
CA HIS A 60 7.61 5.90 -5.78
C HIS A 60 7.17 6.62 -7.04
N ILE A 61 5.89 6.77 -7.23
CA ILE A 61 5.35 7.47 -8.39
C ILE A 61 5.80 8.92 -8.37
N SER A 62 5.73 9.53 -7.21
CA SER A 62 6.14 10.92 -7.06
C SER A 62 7.62 11.10 -7.39
N ALA A 63 8.45 10.20 -6.87
CA ALA A 63 9.88 10.25 -7.13
C ALA A 63 10.18 10.04 -8.61
N LEU A 64 9.46 9.14 -9.24
CA LEU A 64 9.64 8.87 -10.64
C LEU A 64 9.27 10.07 -11.49
N SER A 65 8.18 10.73 -11.15
CA SER A 65 7.76 11.93 -11.86
C SER A 65 8.85 12.99 -11.82
N VAL A 66 9.42 13.18 -10.67
CA VAL A 66 10.49 14.15 -10.51
C VAL A 66 11.71 13.75 -11.34
N THR A 67 12.06 12.49 -11.29
CA THR A 67 13.21 11.98 -12.00
C THR A 67 13.07 12.15 -13.51
N LEU A 68 11.88 11.92 -14.01
CA LEU A 68 11.64 12.04 -15.44
C LEU A 68 11.42 13.48 -15.89
N GLY A 69 11.46 14.40 -14.97
CA GLY A 69 11.27 15.79 -15.31
C GLY A 69 9.84 16.15 -15.61
N MET A 70 8.92 15.33 -15.24
CA MET A 70 7.52 15.61 -15.44
C MET A 70 7.09 16.70 -14.49
N PRO A 71 6.18 17.57 -14.93
CA PRO A 71 5.78 18.66 -14.06
C PRO A 71 5.13 18.13 -12.80
N GLN A 72 5.55 18.70 -11.70
CA GLN A 72 4.85 18.47 -10.47
C GLN A 72 3.71 19.45 -10.48
N HIS A 73 2.57 18.99 -10.13
CA HIS A 73 1.44 19.86 -10.14
C HIS A 73 1.57 20.90 -9.09
N ASP A 74 1.15 22.06 -9.43
CA ASP A 74 1.09 23.11 -8.45
C ASP A 74 0.15 22.72 -7.36
N LYS A 75 -0.76 21.87 -7.72
CA LYS A 75 -1.73 21.41 -6.77
C LYS A 75 -1.76 19.92 -6.77
N PRO A 76 -0.71 19.34 -6.27
CA PRO A 76 -0.63 17.89 -6.22
C PRO A 76 -1.77 17.29 -5.45
N ASP A 77 -2.25 18.03 -4.47
CA ASP A 77 -3.37 17.54 -3.69
C ASP A 77 -4.59 17.36 -4.52
N SER A 78 -4.81 18.30 -5.39
CA SER A 78 -5.96 18.27 -6.25
C SER A 78 -5.93 17.04 -7.13
N THR A 79 -4.78 16.75 -7.68
CA THR A 79 -4.62 15.60 -8.54
C THR A 79 -4.80 14.31 -7.78
N VAL A 80 -4.17 14.22 -6.64
CA VAL A 80 -4.25 13.02 -5.84
C VAL A 80 -5.65 12.81 -5.31
N SER A 81 -6.26 13.88 -4.84
CA SER A 81 -7.62 13.80 -4.34
C SER A 81 -8.58 13.33 -5.40
N GLY A 82 -8.43 13.87 -6.60
CA GLY A 82 -9.29 13.47 -7.69
C GLY A 82 -9.15 11.99 -8.00
N PHE A 83 -7.94 11.52 -7.95
CA PHE A 83 -7.67 10.13 -8.23
C PHE A 83 -8.33 9.24 -7.17
N TYR A 84 -8.18 9.59 -5.92
CA TYR A 84 -8.77 8.82 -4.84
C TYR A 84 -10.29 8.86 -4.89
N GLU A 85 -10.84 10.00 -5.18
CA GLU A 85 -12.27 10.11 -5.29
C GLU A 85 -12.81 9.23 -6.38
N LYS A 86 -12.10 9.17 -7.47
CA LYS A 86 -12.50 8.32 -8.56
C LYS A 86 -12.47 6.87 -8.19
N LEU A 87 -11.42 6.46 -7.53
CA LEU A 87 -11.32 5.09 -7.07
C LEU A 87 -12.44 4.73 -6.13
N ASP A 88 -12.71 5.62 -5.20
CA ASP A 88 -13.76 5.38 -4.24
C ASP A 88 -15.11 5.25 -4.89
N LEU A 89 -15.41 6.16 -5.77
CA LEU A 89 -16.70 6.18 -6.40
C LEU A 89 -16.91 5.00 -7.31
N GLU A 90 -15.85 4.57 -7.93
CA GLU A 90 -16.00 3.52 -8.91
C GLU A 90 -15.67 2.17 -8.40
N GLY A 91 -14.85 2.07 -7.44
CA GLY A 91 -14.39 0.78 -7.03
C GLY A 91 -14.82 0.43 -5.67
N ILE A 92 -14.74 1.33 -4.78
CA ILE A 92 -14.87 1.00 -3.43
C ILE A 92 -16.02 1.65 -2.81
N LYS A 93 -16.12 2.82 -3.17
CA LYS A 93 -17.05 3.57 -2.57
C LYS A 93 -18.39 3.27 -2.89
N ASP A 94 -18.27 3.21 -3.49
CA ASP A 94 -19.23 3.30 -3.52
C ASP A 94 -19.27 3.12 -2.65
N LEU A 95 -18.57 3.25 -2.45
CA LEU A 95 -18.32 3.32 -1.41
C LEU A 95 -18.64 3.94 -0.80
#